data_4390c5d9f9985340622c240e2b0af9f1
#
_entry.id   4390c5d9f9985340622c240e2b0af9f1
#
_cell.length_a   1.000
_cell.length_b   1.000
_cell.length_c   1.000
_cell.angle_alpha   90.00
_cell.angle_beta   90.00
_cell.angle_gamma   90.00
#
_symmetry.space_group_name_H-M   'P 1'
#
loop_
_entity.id
_entity.type
_entity.pdbx_description
1 polymer ?
#
loop_
_entity_poly.entity_id
_entity_poly.type
_entity_poly.pdbx_seq_one_letter_code
_entity_poly.pdbx_strand_id
1 'polypeptide(L)'
;MVSYFTPPPSAPTALLKAKTCYSLWFKIYNDFPKAHRYTLGGKIEDYFLGLLENIFISIYLPPETKIPRLVIAISKLDGIKFFLQIAWENKCISNEKYSSLSEHLQEIGRMLGGWKKGLEKKTPPPK
;
A
#
# COMPACT_ATOMS: atom_id res chain seq x y z
N MET A 1 22.40 -5.91 -13.37
CA MET A 1 22.72 -5.51 -11.99
C MET A 1 22.65 -6.73 -11.09
N VAL A 2 23.66 -6.95 -10.32
CA VAL A 2 23.68 -8.07 -9.37
C VAL A 2 23.05 -7.62 -8.06
N SER A 3 22.07 -8.34 -7.59
CA SER A 3 21.49 -8.08 -6.28
C SER A 3 22.17 -8.98 -5.26
N TYR A 4 22.83 -8.39 -4.28
CA TYR A 4 23.44 -9.13 -3.17
C TYR A 4 22.42 -9.40 -2.07
N PHE A 5 21.21 -8.94 -2.27
CA PHE A 5 20.15 -9.08 -1.29
C PHE A 5 18.99 -9.86 -1.91
N THR A 6 18.61 -10.94 -1.25
CA THR A 6 17.47 -11.74 -1.67
C THR A 6 16.31 -11.45 -0.73
N PRO A 7 15.31 -10.66 -1.16
CA PRO A 7 14.17 -10.39 -0.29
C PRO A 7 13.36 -11.67 -0.05
N PRO A 8 12.54 -11.70 1.02
CA PRO A 8 11.63 -12.82 1.26
C PRO A 8 10.75 -13.05 0.04
N PRO A 9 10.33 -14.28 -0.25
CA PRO A 9 9.50 -14.57 -1.44
C PRO A 9 8.24 -13.73 -1.51
N SER A 10 7.65 -13.35 -0.39
CA SER A 10 6.42 -12.54 -0.35
C SER A 10 6.65 -11.05 -0.61
N ALA A 11 7.88 -10.55 -0.37
CA ALA A 11 8.16 -9.12 -0.48
C ALA A 11 8.03 -8.60 -1.92
N PRO A 12 8.65 -9.24 -2.93
CA PRO A 12 8.45 -8.81 -4.32
C PRO A 12 7.01 -8.92 -4.76
N THR A 13 6.28 -9.93 -4.27
CA THR A 13 4.88 -10.11 -4.60
C THR A 13 4.03 -8.97 -4.02
N ALA A 14 4.30 -8.56 -2.78
CA ALA A 14 3.60 -7.44 -2.17
C ALA A 14 3.83 -6.15 -2.94
N LEU A 15 5.07 -5.90 -3.37
CA LEU A 15 5.39 -4.72 -4.17
C LEU A 15 4.68 -4.77 -5.52
N LEU A 16 4.68 -5.92 -6.18
CA LEU A 16 4.01 -6.09 -7.46
C LEU A 16 2.50 -5.84 -7.34
N LYS A 17 1.88 -6.38 -6.30
CA LYS A 17 0.45 -6.16 -6.05
C LYS A 17 0.13 -4.70 -5.78
N ALA A 18 0.99 -4.03 -5.01
CA ALA A 18 0.81 -2.61 -4.73
C ALA A 18 0.95 -1.77 -6.00
N LYS A 19 1.90 -2.10 -6.86
CA LYS A 19 2.10 -1.41 -8.15
C LYS A 19 0.90 -1.61 -9.06
N THR A 20 0.37 -2.83 -9.11
CA THR A 20 -0.83 -3.13 -9.91
C THR A 20 -2.02 -2.32 -9.41
N CYS A 21 -2.21 -2.28 -8.10
CA CYS A 21 -3.29 -1.51 -7.49
C CYS A 21 -3.13 -0.01 -7.80
N TYR A 22 -1.91 0.50 -7.69
CA TYR A 22 -1.64 1.90 -8.03
C TYR A 22 -1.96 2.21 -9.48
N SER A 23 -1.65 1.29 -10.40
CA SER A 23 -1.96 1.50 -11.82
C SER A 23 -3.46 1.59 -12.07
N LEU A 24 -4.26 0.82 -11.33
CA LEU A 24 -5.71 0.94 -11.38
C LEU A 24 -6.18 2.30 -10.84
N TRP A 25 -5.62 2.69 -9.71
CA TRP A 25 -5.91 4.01 -9.13
C TRP A 25 -5.51 5.13 -10.08
N PHE A 26 -4.35 5.00 -10.74
CA PHE A 26 -3.85 6.00 -11.68
C PHE A 26 -4.88 6.33 -12.75
N LYS A 27 -5.51 5.30 -13.31
CA LYS A 27 -6.57 5.47 -14.32
C LYS A 27 -7.80 6.15 -13.73
N ILE A 28 -8.18 5.74 -12.53
CA ILE A 28 -9.35 6.30 -11.82
C ILE A 28 -9.10 7.77 -11.50
N TYR A 29 -7.89 8.10 -11.09
CA TYR A 29 -7.52 9.47 -10.72
C TYR A 29 -7.64 10.43 -11.91
N ASN A 30 -7.32 9.96 -13.11
CA ASN A 30 -7.47 10.76 -14.32
C ASN A 30 -8.93 11.18 -14.56
N ASP A 31 -9.87 10.37 -14.14
CA ASP A 31 -11.30 10.63 -14.29
C ASP A 31 -11.94 11.19 -13.02
N PHE A 32 -11.15 11.47 -12.03
CA PHE A 32 -11.65 11.98 -10.75
C PHE A 32 -12.26 13.37 -10.96
N PRO A 33 -13.38 13.71 -10.28
CA PRO A 33 -14.01 15.03 -10.45
C PRO A 33 -13.02 16.15 -10.17
N LYS A 34 -12.99 17.14 -11.08
CA LYS A 34 -12.01 18.23 -11.00
C LYS A 34 -12.07 18.99 -9.68
N ALA A 35 -13.29 19.15 -9.13
CA ALA A 35 -13.46 19.88 -7.87
C ALA A 35 -12.76 19.23 -6.70
N HIS A 36 -12.48 17.92 -6.77
CA HIS A 36 -11.90 17.15 -5.65
C HIS A 36 -10.57 16.49 -6.00
N ARG A 37 -10.06 16.76 -7.22
CA ARG A 37 -8.84 16.12 -7.71
C ARG A 37 -7.63 16.45 -6.85
N TYR A 38 -7.48 17.71 -6.47
CA TYR A 38 -6.30 18.19 -5.75
C TYR A 38 -6.46 18.17 -4.24
N THR A 39 -7.62 17.80 -3.74
CA THR A 39 -7.88 17.66 -2.30
C THR A 39 -7.99 16.17 -1.97
N LEU A 40 -9.19 15.62 -2.08
CA LEU A 40 -9.43 14.20 -1.75
C LEU A 40 -8.61 13.26 -2.64
N GLY A 41 -8.64 13.49 -3.95
CA GLY A 41 -7.86 12.69 -4.89
C GLY A 41 -6.37 12.79 -4.64
N GLY A 42 -5.87 14.00 -4.38
CA GLY A 42 -4.46 14.22 -4.06
C GLY A 42 -4.03 13.54 -2.78
N LYS A 43 -4.91 13.50 -1.78
CA LYS A 43 -4.63 12.81 -0.51
C LYS A 43 -4.48 11.31 -0.72
N ILE A 44 -5.38 10.72 -1.50
CA ILE A 44 -5.31 9.29 -1.84
C ILE A 44 -4.03 8.98 -2.61
N GLU A 45 -3.70 9.85 -3.58
CA GLU A 45 -2.48 9.72 -4.39
C GLU A 45 -1.23 9.71 -3.49
N ASP A 46 -1.14 10.66 -2.57
CA ASP A 46 0.00 10.74 -1.66
C ASP A 46 0.13 9.50 -0.80
N TYR A 47 -0.97 8.97 -0.30
CA TYR A 47 -0.95 7.74 0.47
C TYR A 47 -0.50 6.54 -0.36
N PHE A 48 -0.94 6.45 -1.62
CA PHE A 48 -0.47 5.38 -2.51
C PHE A 48 1.03 5.45 -2.74
N LEU A 49 1.55 6.64 -3.02
CA LEU A 49 2.99 6.81 -3.24
C LEU A 49 3.77 6.48 -1.96
N GLY A 50 3.25 6.87 -0.80
CA GLY A 50 3.86 6.52 0.49
C GLY A 50 3.83 5.02 0.75
N LEU A 51 2.74 4.34 0.39
CA LEU A 51 2.64 2.89 0.50
C LEU A 51 3.73 2.21 -0.34
N LEU A 52 3.81 2.58 -1.62
CA LEU A 52 4.80 2.01 -2.54
C LEU A 52 6.22 2.24 -2.04
N GLU A 53 6.52 3.47 -1.62
CA GLU A 53 7.85 3.84 -1.14
C GLU A 53 8.25 3.00 0.07
N ASN A 54 7.36 2.87 1.05
CA ASN A 54 7.69 2.13 2.27
C ASN A 54 7.82 0.64 2.04
N ILE A 55 7.03 0.06 1.14
CA ILE A 55 7.21 -1.35 0.75
C ILE A 55 8.56 -1.52 0.06
N PHE A 56 8.89 -0.65 -0.88
CA PHE A 56 10.14 -0.72 -1.62
C PHE A 56 11.34 -0.61 -0.68
N ILE A 57 11.36 0.38 0.21
CA ILE A 57 12.45 0.56 1.15
C ILE A 57 12.58 -0.66 2.07
N SER A 58 11.45 -1.21 2.55
CA SER A 58 11.47 -2.36 3.45
C SER A 58 12.17 -3.57 2.87
N ILE A 59 12.15 -3.74 1.55
CA ILE A 59 12.79 -4.88 0.88
C ILE A 59 14.30 -4.89 1.16
N TYR A 60 14.91 -3.72 1.23
CA TYR A 60 16.37 -3.58 1.30
C TYR A 60 16.91 -3.31 2.69
N LEU A 61 16.04 -3.25 3.70
CA LEU A 61 16.49 -2.97 5.08
C LEU A 61 16.81 -4.26 5.83
N PRO A 62 17.65 -4.18 6.87
CA PRO A 62 17.85 -5.31 7.79
C PRO A 62 16.53 -5.66 8.50
N PRO A 63 16.36 -6.93 8.93
CA PRO A 63 15.10 -7.36 9.53
C PRO A 63 14.59 -6.49 10.67
N GLU A 64 15.45 -6.03 11.56
CA GLU A 64 15.04 -5.24 12.72
C GLU A 64 14.52 -3.85 12.35
N THR A 65 14.91 -3.34 11.17
CA THR A 65 14.43 -2.04 10.69
C THR A 65 13.30 -2.15 9.68
N LYS A 66 13.00 -3.37 9.19
CA LYS A 66 11.87 -3.59 8.30
C LYS A 66 10.53 -3.36 9.01
N ILE A 67 10.41 -3.81 10.26
CA ILE A 67 9.14 -3.75 10.99
C ILE A 67 8.61 -2.32 11.09
N PRO A 68 9.40 -1.32 11.54
CA PRO A 68 8.87 0.05 11.57
C PRO A 68 8.43 0.56 10.20
N ARG A 69 9.14 0.19 9.15
CA ARG A 69 8.75 0.60 7.79
C ARG A 69 7.45 -0.06 7.34
N LEU A 70 7.28 -1.33 7.67
CA LEU A 70 6.04 -2.03 7.35
C LEU A 70 4.86 -1.46 8.12
N VAL A 71 5.07 -1.02 9.37
CA VAL A 71 4.03 -0.32 10.13
C VAL A 71 3.60 0.94 9.40
N ILE A 72 4.55 1.72 8.88
CA ILE A 72 4.23 2.91 8.10
C ILE A 72 3.46 2.56 6.83
N ALA A 73 3.91 1.53 6.11
CA ALA A 73 3.23 1.07 4.89
C ALA A 73 1.78 0.67 5.18
N ILE A 74 1.56 -0.08 6.25
CA ILE A 74 0.22 -0.50 6.66
C ILE A 74 -0.64 0.71 7.02
N SER A 75 -0.06 1.70 7.70
CA SER A 75 -0.75 2.94 8.02
C SER A 75 -1.18 3.69 6.76
N LYS A 76 -0.31 3.74 5.75
CA LYS A 76 -0.64 4.36 4.46
C LYS A 76 -1.78 3.62 3.77
N LEU A 77 -1.72 2.28 3.81
CA LEU A 77 -2.77 1.43 3.24
C LEU A 77 -4.12 1.71 3.91
N ASP A 78 -4.13 1.81 5.22
CA ASP A 78 -5.35 2.11 5.98
C ASP A 78 -5.89 3.49 5.61
N GLY A 79 -5.01 4.45 5.42
CA GLY A 79 -5.38 5.79 4.97
C GLY A 79 -6.03 5.76 3.59
N ILE A 80 -5.47 4.98 2.66
CA ILE A 80 -6.05 4.81 1.33
C ILE A 80 -7.47 4.25 1.45
N LYS A 81 -7.66 3.19 2.23
CA LYS A 81 -8.97 2.57 2.41
C LYS A 81 -9.99 3.57 2.94
N PHE A 82 -9.59 4.36 3.91
CA PHE A 82 -10.48 5.33 4.54
C PHE A 82 -10.90 6.43 3.55
N PHE A 83 -9.94 7.05 2.89
CA PHE A 83 -10.25 8.15 1.97
C PHE A 83 -10.92 7.67 0.68
N LEU A 84 -10.61 6.44 0.27
CA LEU A 84 -11.29 5.84 -0.86
C LEU A 84 -12.77 5.60 -0.56
N GLN A 85 -13.09 5.19 0.66
CA GLN A 85 -14.47 5.04 1.11
C GLN A 85 -15.19 6.39 1.06
N ILE A 86 -14.54 7.45 1.53
CA ILE A 86 -15.12 8.80 1.47
C ILE A 86 -15.39 9.22 0.03
N ALA A 87 -14.43 8.94 -0.87
CA ALA A 87 -14.59 9.26 -2.28
C ALA A 87 -15.78 8.52 -2.89
N TRP A 88 -15.94 7.25 -2.55
CA TRP A 88 -17.06 6.45 -3.01
C TRP A 88 -18.38 6.94 -2.45
N GLU A 89 -18.44 7.24 -1.15
CA GLU A 89 -19.65 7.76 -0.50
C GLU A 89 -20.09 9.08 -1.11
N ASN A 90 -19.16 9.87 -1.61
CA ASN A 90 -19.44 11.16 -2.25
C ASN A 90 -19.49 11.07 -3.77
N LYS A 91 -19.59 9.86 -4.30
CA LYS A 91 -19.81 9.58 -5.74
C LYS A 91 -18.66 10.05 -6.63
N CYS A 92 -17.45 10.19 -6.07
CA CYS A 92 -16.26 10.50 -6.85
C CYS A 92 -15.74 9.30 -7.63
N ILE A 93 -16.07 8.10 -7.20
CA ILE A 93 -15.71 6.84 -7.88
C ILE A 93 -16.94 5.93 -7.92
N SER A 94 -17.01 5.11 -8.98
CA SER A 94 -18.13 4.19 -9.16
C SER A 94 -18.06 3.00 -8.19
N ASN A 95 -19.19 2.34 -8.02
CA ASN A 95 -19.25 1.12 -7.19
C ASN A 95 -18.28 0.06 -7.67
N GLU A 96 -18.18 -0.14 -8.99
CA GLU A 96 -17.30 -1.14 -9.57
C GLU A 96 -15.84 -0.86 -9.32
N LYS A 97 -15.44 0.40 -9.53
CA LYS A 97 -14.05 0.82 -9.30
C LYS A 97 -13.67 0.75 -7.83
N TYR A 98 -14.59 1.18 -6.96
CA TYR A 98 -14.37 1.09 -5.52
C TYR A 98 -14.21 -0.36 -5.06
N SER A 99 -15.09 -1.24 -5.53
CA SER A 99 -15.04 -2.67 -5.20
C SER A 99 -13.73 -3.30 -5.67
N SER A 100 -13.32 -3.01 -6.90
CA SER A 100 -12.08 -3.55 -7.47
C SER A 100 -10.86 -3.11 -6.67
N LEU A 101 -10.75 -1.82 -6.38
CA LEU A 101 -9.64 -1.31 -5.58
C LEU A 101 -9.64 -1.90 -4.17
N SER A 102 -10.83 -2.01 -3.57
CA SER A 102 -10.94 -2.54 -2.20
C SER A 102 -10.43 -3.97 -2.09
N GLU A 103 -10.71 -4.81 -3.10
CA GLU A 103 -10.20 -6.18 -3.13
C GLU A 103 -8.67 -6.21 -3.18
N HIS A 104 -8.08 -5.38 -4.04
CA HIS A 104 -6.62 -5.30 -4.14
C HIS A 104 -5.99 -4.80 -2.84
N LEU A 105 -6.58 -3.77 -2.23
CA LEU A 105 -6.07 -3.20 -0.99
C LEU A 105 -6.14 -4.21 0.16
N GLN A 106 -7.22 -4.99 0.20
CA GLN A 106 -7.38 -6.03 1.23
C GLN A 106 -6.31 -7.12 1.07
N GLU A 107 -6.02 -7.53 -0.14
CA GLU A 107 -4.99 -8.52 -0.40
C GLU A 107 -3.61 -8.00 -0.01
N ILE A 108 -3.30 -6.76 -0.37
CA ILE A 108 -2.04 -6.11 0.02
C ILE A 108 -1.92 -6.09 1.55
N GLY A 109 -3.02 -5.76 2.24
CA GLY A 109 -3.04 -5.75 3.71
C GLY A 109 -2.71 -7.11 4.30
N ARG A 110 -3.26 -8.18 3.74
CA ARG A 110 -2.94 -9.54 4.21
C ARG A 110 -1.46 -9.86 3.99
N MET A 111 -0.91 -9.46 2.85
CA MET A 111 0.49 -9.72 2.54
C MET A 111 1.43 -8.95 3.45
N LEU A 112 1.16 -7.68 3.68
CA LEU A 112 1.98 -6.85 4.56
C LEU A 112 1.88 -7.31 6.00
N GLY A 113 0.68 -7.64 6.46
CA GLY A 113 0.46 -8.17 7.80
C GLY A 113 1.17 -9.49 8.02
N GLY A 114 1.11 -10.39 7.05
CA GLY A 114 1.81 -11.67 7.09
C GLY A 114 3.31 -11.50 7.12
N TRP A 115 3.84 -10.59 6.30
CA TRP A 115 5.27 -10.28 6.27
C TRP A 115 5.73 -9.74 7.63
N LYS A 116 5.00 -8.76 8.16
CA LYS A 116 5.31 -8.18 9.47
C LYS A 116 5.29 -9.24 10.57
N LYS A 117 4.26 -10.07 10.60
CA LYS A 117 4.14 -11.16 11.57
C LYS A 117 5.31 -12.13 11.51
N GLY A 118 5.72 -12.49 10.30
CA GLY A 118 6.87 -13.36 10.10
C GLY A 118 8.15 -12.78 10.66
N LEU A 119 8.35 -11.48 10.46
CA LEU A 119 9.52 -10.78 10.99
C LEU A 119 9.47 -10.69 12.52
N GLU A 120 8.31 -10.43 13.09
CA GLU A 120 8.15 -10.36 14.54
C GLU A 120 8.50 -11.68 15.22
N LYS A 121 8.16 -12.81 14.60
CA LYS A 121 8.51 -14.12 15.13
C LYS A 121 10.01 -14.39 15.09
N LYS A 122 10.70 -13.83 14.09
CA LYS A 122 12.15 -14.06 13.93
C LYS A 122 12.99 -13.04 14.69
N THR A 123 12.40 -11.93 15.12
CA THR A 123 13.11 -10.85 15.82
C THR A 123 12.54 -10.75 17.22
N PRO A 124 13.19 -11.39 18.22
CA PRO A 124 12.65 -11.32 19.58
C PRO A 124 12.65 -9.88 20.10
N PRO A 125 11.66 -9.52 20.92
CA PRO A 125 11.60 -8.17 21.46
C PRO A 125 12.81 -7.87 22.31
N PRO A 126 13.25 -6.61 22.36
CA PRO A 126 14.37 -6.22 23.24
C PRO A 126 13.98 -6.43 24.70
N LYS A 127 14.93 -6.95 25.45
CA LYS A 127 14.73 -7.20 26.89
C LYS A 127 14.88 -5.92 27.68
#